data_ac05fae154df94c13265588027e05250
#
_entry.id   ac05fae154df94c13265588027e05250
#
_cell.length_a   1.000
_cell.length_b   1.000
_cell.length_c   1.000
_cell.angle_alpha   90.00
_cell.angle_beta   90.00
_cell.angle_gamma   90.00
#
_symmetry.space_group_name_H-M   'P 1'
#
loop_
_entity.id
_entity.type
_entity.pdbx_description
1 polymer ?
#
loop_
_entity_poly.entity_id
_entity_poly.type
_entity_poly.pdbx_seq_one_letter_code
_entity_poly.pdbx_strand_id
1 'polypeptide(L)'
;MAGNNQPWPATTLSPVHINDIFNCQGPSFSFEFFPPKTGEASEKLFKTIKELESCRPSFVSITYGAGGSTRQLTHDLVVRIKNTTSLTPIPHLTCVCHSGSEISGILTRYANAGVENILALRGDPPRDQPEHDHSKDAFQYAGKLVKAIKQFNNAGTHPAPKGFGIGVAGFPEGHPSTPNRIKELD
;
A
#
# COMPACT_ATOMS: atom_id res chain seq x y z
N MET A 1 2.38 27.15 27.38
CA MET A 1 2.45 25.71 27.65
C MET A 1 3.44 25.12 26.66
N ALA A 2 4.62 24.72 27.14
CA ALA A 2 5.70 24.19 26.32
C ALA A 2 5.34 22.75 25.92
N GLY A 3 5.18 22.50 24.64
CA GLY A 3 4.97 21.15 24.11
C GLY A 3 6.21 20.29 24.36
N ASN A 4 6.01 19.18 25.04
CA ASN A 4 7.04 18.19 25.33
C ASN A 4 7.40 17.47 24.01
N ASN A 5 8.37 18.00 23.27
CA ASN A 5 9.02 17.32 22.15
C ASN A 5 9.96 16.25 22.72
N GLN A 6 9.44 15.14 23.21
CA GLN A 6 10.26 13.98 23.52
C GLN A 6 10.56 13.25 22.21
N PRO A 7 11.83 13.13 21.82
CA PRO A 7 12.19 12.24 20.72
C PRO A 7 11.88 10.79 21.10
N TRP A 8 11.51 9.96 20.13
CA TRP A 8 11.33 8.52 20.29
C TRP A 8 12.44 7.92 21.14
N PRO A 9 12.14 7.06 22.13
CA PRO A 9 13.16 6.32 22.85
C PRO A 9 13.92 5.45 21.83
N ALA A 10 15.23 5.58 21.81
CA ALA A 10 16.15 4.96 20.85
C ALA A 10 16.22 3.41 20.89
N THR A 11 15.34 2.75 21.64
CA THR A 11 15.37 1.30 21.90
C THR A 11 14.10 0.53 21.53
N THR A 12 13.05 1.18 21.05
CA THR A 12 11.88 0.48 20.52
C THR A 12 11.93 0.52 19.00
N LEU A 13 11.91 -0.64 18.34
CA LEU A 13 11.72 -0.76 16.89
C LEU A 13 10.51 0.10 16.50
N SER A 14 10.69 0.99 15.53
CA SER A 14 9.58 1.81 15.02
C SER A 14 8.43 0.90 14.59
N PRO A 15 7.16 1.25 14.90
CA PRO A 15 6.04 0.43 14.51
C PRO A 15 6.00 0.29 12.99
N VAL A 16 5.79 -0.92 12.51
CA VAL A 16 5.74 -1.23 11.07
C VAL A 16 4.30 -1.39 10.59
N HIS A 17 3.42 -1.95 11.42
CA HIS A 17 2.02 -2.13 11.07
C HIS A 17 1.28 -0.79 11.12
N ILE A 18 0.48 -0.47 10.09
CA ILE A 18 -0.15 0.85 9.92
C ILE A 18 -1.01 1.28 11.10
N ASN A 19 -1.71 0.34 11.74
CA ASN A 19 -2.52 0.65 12.92
C ASN A 19 -1.65 1.10 14.10
N ASP A 20 -0.46 0.51 14.26
CA ASP A 20 0.45 0.91 15.33
C ASP A 20 1.08 2.27 15.02
N ILE A 21 1.39 2.54 13.74
CA ILE A 21 1.90 3.83 13.28
C ILE A 21 0.91 4.94 13.62
N PHE A 22 -0.38 4.76 13.33
CA PHE A 22 -1.40 5.78 13.59
C PHE A 22 -1.82 5.87 15.07
N ASN A 23 -1.58 4.83 15.86
CA ASN A 23 -1.81 4.86 17.29
C ASN A 23 -0.68 5.56 18.07
N CYS A 24 0.44 5.86 17.43
CA CYS A 24 1.49 6.65 18.05
C CYS A 24 1.06 8.10 18.20
N GLN A 25 1.45 8.71 19.31
CA GLN A 25 1.17 10.13 19.54
C GLN A 25 2.03 11.01 18.62
N GLY A 26 1.41 11.97 17.98
CA GLY A 26 2.07 12.95 17.11
C GLY A 26 1.63 12.87 15.66
N PRO A 27 2.03 13.84 14.82
CA PRO A 27 1.72 13.86 13.40
C PRO A 27 2.49 12.75 12.67
N SER A 28 1.82 12.05 11.75
CA SER A 28 2.46 11.16 10.80
C SER A 28 2.57 11.84 9.44
N PHE A 29 3.65 11.59 8.70
CA PHE A 29 3.79 12.00 7.31
C PHE A 29 4.44 10.88 6.50
N SER A 30 4.16 10.87 5.21
CA SER A 30 4.64 9.83 4.29
C SER A 30 5.01 10.43 2.94
N PHE A 31 5.77 9.69 2.17
CA PHE A 31 6.04 9.99 0.76
C PHE A 31 5.39 8.91 -0.11
N GLU A 32 4.99 9.30 -1.33
CA GLU A 32 4.49 8.38 -2.33
C GLU A 32 5.44 8.34 -3.53
N PHE A 33 5.75 7.14 -4.01
CA PHE A 33 6.67 6.92 -5.12
C PHE A 33 5.99 6.17 -6.26
N PHE A 34 6.37 6.55 -7.48
CA PHE A 34 5.94 5.91 -8.71
C PHE A 34 7.06 4.99 -9.23
N PRO A 35 6.79 3.69 -9.47
CA PRO A 35 7.79 2.79 -10.03
C PRO A 35 8.30 3.29 -11.39
N PRO A 36 9.59 3.54 -11.54
CA PRO A 36 10.16 4.01 -12.78
C PRO A 36 10.25 2.89 -13.83
N LYS A 37 10.17 3.27 -15.11
CA LYS A 37 10.14 2.30 -16.22
C LYS A 37 11.54 1.98 -16.78
N THR A 38 12.57 2.75 -16.42
CA THR A 38 13.95 2.55 -16.91
C THR A 38 14.90 2.30 -15.75
N GLY A 39 15.99 1.57 -16.00
CA GLY A 39 17.00 1.29 -14.98
C GLY A 39 17.64 2.57 -14.43
N GLU A 40 17.97 3.53 -15.29
CA GLU A 40 18.54 4.81 -14.88
C GLU A 40 17.60 5.61 -13.96
N ALA A 41 16.31 5.70 -14.31
CA ALA A 41 15.30 6.34 -13.48
C ALA A 41 15.10 5.59 -12.15
N SER A 42 15.26 4.26 -12.14
CA SER A 42 15.20 3.43 -10.94
C SER A 42 16.33 3.77 -9.97
N GLU A 43 17.56 3.87 -10.46
CA GLU A 43 18.70 4.22 -9.61
C GLU A 43 18.60 5.66 -9.08
N LYS A 44 18.15 6.60 -9.91
CA LYS A 44 17.90 7.99 -9.49
C LYS A 44 16.83 8.07 -8.40
N LEU A 45 15.70 7.38 -8.60
CA LEU A 45 14.63 7.31 -7.58
C LEU A 45 15.16 6.71 -6.28
N PHE A 46 15.91 5.62 -6.37
CA PHE A 46 16.41 4.95 -5.18
C PHE A 46 17.41 5.81 -4.39
N LYS A 47 18.22 6.62 -5.08
CA LYS A 47 19.08 7.63 -4.44
C LYS A 47 18.23 8.65 -3.69
N THR A 48 17.17 9.18 -4.32
CA THR A 48 16.21 10.10 -3.66
C THR A 48 15.54 9.47 -2.44
N ILE A 49 15.11 8.21 -2.54
CA ILE A 49 14.52 7.48 -1.40
C ILE A 49 15.50 7.41 -0.22
N LYS A 50 16.76 7.13 -0.49
CA LYS A 50 17.81 7.09 0.53
C LYS A 50 18.05 8.46 1.19
N GLU A 51 18.00 9.54 0.43
CA GLU A 51 18.12 10.90 0.96
C GLU A 51 16.93 11.25 1.85
N LEU A 52 15.70 10.87 1.44
CA LEU A 52 14.47 11.09 2.19
C LEU A 52 14.36 10.23 3.46
N GLU A 53 15.12 9.14 3.56
CA GLU A 53 15.19 8.31 4.78
C GLU A 53 15.59 9.13 6.01
N SER A 54 16.45 10.14 5.83
CA SER A 54 16.88 11.07 6.89
C SER A 54 15.73 11.89 7.48
N CYS A 55 14.65 12.10 6.71
CA CYS A 55 13.44 12.79 7.17
C CYS A 55 12.60 11.93 8.13
N ARG A 56 12.88 10.62 8.24
CA ARG A 56 12.15 9.66 9.07
C ARG A 56 10.64 9.66 8.82
N PRO A 57 10.17 9.48 7.57
CA PRO A 57 8.74 9.36 7.32
C PRO A 57 8.17 8.17 8.08
N SER A 58 6.92 8.26 8.48
CA SER A 58 6.20 7.18 9.19
C SER A 58 6.08 5.92 8.32
N PHE A 59 5.91 6.11 7.01
CA PHE A 59 5.91 5.08 5.98
C PHE A 59 6.14 5.70 4.59
N VAL A 60 6.27 4.87 3.59
CA VAL A 60 6.29 5.29 2.18
C VAL A 60 5.32 4.43 1.38
N SER A 61 4.55 5.02 0.47
CA SER A 61 3.65 4.28 -0.41
C SER A 61 4.22 4.16 -1.82
N ILE A 62 3.90 3.07 -2.50
CA ILE A 62 4.36 2.78 -3.86
C ILE A 62 3.16 2.52 -4.74
N THR A 63 2.99 3.34 -5.78
CA THR A 63 1.82 3.27 -6.65
C THR A 63 1.81 2.02 -7.52
N TYR A 64 0.60 1.70 -8.01
CA TYR A 64 0.35 0.58 -8.92
C TYR A 64 -0.23 1.13 -10.22
N GLY A 65 0.36 0.83 -11.35
CA GLY A 65 -0.08 1.36 -12.65
C GLY A 65 -1.47 0.87 -13.04
N ALA A 66 -2.20 1.69 -13.80
CA ALA A 66 -3.51 1.37 -14.34
C ALA A 66 -3.52 -0.03 -15.01
N GLY A 67 -4.56 -0.83 -14.75
CA GLY A 67 -4.65 -2.21 -15.20
C GLY A 67 -3.53 -3.14 -14.74
N GLY A 68 -2.79 -2.77 -13.68
CA GLY A 68 -1.66 -3.57 -13.19
C GLY A 68 -0.39 -3.47 -14.04
N SER A 69 -0.26 -2.45 -14.90
CA SER A 69 0.82 -2.30 -15.87
C SER A 69 2.23 -2.20 -15.25
N THR A 70 2.34 -1.85 -13.97
CA THR A 70 3.62 -1.76 -13.25
C THR A 70 3.78 -2.85 -12.18
N ARG A 71 2.99 -3.92 -12.22
CA ARG A 71 2.94 -4.99 -11.19
C ARG A 71 4.33 -5.43 -10.74
N GLN A 72 5.20 -5.83 -11.66
CA GLN A 72 6.54 -6.31 -11.33
C GLN A 72 7.42 -5.18 -10.83
N LEU A 73 7.40 -4.01 -11.48
CA LEU A 73 8.21 -2.85 -11.08
C LEU A 73 7.84 -2.36 -9.67
N THR A 74 6.53 -2.36 -9.34
CA THR A 74 6.05 -2.02 -7.99
C THR A 74 6.58 -3.02 -6.98
N HIS A 75 6.47 -4.33 -7.26
CA HIS A 75 6.95 -5.39 -6.37
C HIS A 75 8.46 -5.25 -6.12
N ASP A 76 9.26 -5.11 -7.18
CA ASP A 76 10.72 -5.03 -7.07
C ASP A 76 11.15 -3.81 -6.26
N LEU A 77 10.51 -2.65 -6.48
CA LEU A 77 10.79 -1.43 -5.73
C LEU A 77 10.43 -1.60 -4.25
N VAL A 78 9.26 -2.16 -3.93
CA VAL A 78 8.80 -2.43 -2.56
C VAL A 78 9.79 -3.33 -1.83
N VAL A 79 10.18 -4.45 -2.44
CA VAL A 79 11.13 -5.41 -1.87
C VAL A 79 12.50 -4.77 -1.69
N ARG A 80 12.96 -4.00 -2.67
CA ARG A 80 14.24 -3.27 -2.57
C ARG A 80 14.23 -2.29 -1.40
N ILE A 81 13.17 -1.46 -1.25
CA ILE A 81 13.03 -0.54 -0.12
C ILE A 81 13.05 -1.32 1.20
N LYS A 82 12.22 -2.37 1.32
CA LYS A 82 12.13 -3.18 2.54
C LYS A 82 13.47 -3.76 2.97
N ASN A 83 14.27 -4.24 2.02
CA ASN A 83 15.52 -4.96 2.31
C ASN A 83 16.73 -4.05 2.50
N THR A 84 16.69 -2.80 2.01
CA THR A 84 17.90 -1.96 1.93
C THR A 84 17.76 -0.59 2.58
N THR A 85 16.60 -0.30 3.20
CA THR A 85 16.34 0.92 3.97
C THR A 85 15.64 0.60 5.29
N SER A 86 15.54 1.59 6.18
CA SER A 86 14.73 1.50 7.41
C SER A 86 13.25 1.85 7.18
N LEU A 87 12.86 2.20 5.95
CA LEU A 87 11.51 2.65 5.62
C LEU A 87 10.51 1.51 5.63
N THR A 88 9.27 1.82 6.02
CA THR A 88 8.13 0.91 5.94
C THR A 88 7.40 1.11 4.61
N PRO A 89 7.56 0.21 3.62
CA PRO A 89 6.86 0.34 2.34
C PRO A 89 5.43 -0.17 2.43
N ILE A 90 4.50 0.58 1.82
CA ILE A 90 3.09 0.22 1.64
C ILE A 90 2.80 0.15 0.14
N PRO A 91 2.81 -1.04 -0.48
CA PRO A 91 2.41 -1.17 -1.87
C PRO A 91 0.93 -0.87 -2.06
N HIS A 92 0.58 -0.16 -3.13
CA HIS A 92 -0.77 -0.16 -3.65
C HIS A 92 -1.03 -1.52 -4.28
N LEU A 93 -2.23 -2.06 -4.12
CA LEU A 93 -2.70 -3.26 -4.78
C LEU A 93 -4.11 -3.00 -5.32
N THR A 94 -4.28 -3.16 -6.63
CA THR A 94 -5.57 -2.94 -7.30
C THR A 94 -6.25 -4.26 -7.60
N CYS A 95 -7.58 -4.27 -7.68
CA CYS A 95 -8.33 -5.45 -8.09
C CYS A 95 -8.50 -5.56 -9.61
N VAL A 96 -8.43 -4.45 -10.35
CA VAL A 96 -8.65 -4.43 -11.80
C VAL A 96 -7.70 -5.37 -12.54
N CYS A 97 -8.25 -6.14 -13.47
CA CYS A 97 -7.49 -7.09 -14.30
C CYS A 97 -6.71 -8.16 -13.52
N HIS A 98 -7.16 -8.53 -12.33
CA HIS A 98 -6.58 -9.61 -11.54
C HIS A 98 -7.58 -10.71 -11.27
N SER A 99 -7.14 -11.95 -11.45
CA SER A 99 -7.84 -13.14 -10.93
C SER A 99 -7.61 -13.32 -9.43
N GLY A 100 -8.45 -14.11 -8.78
CA GLY A 100 -8.28 -14.45 -7.36
C GLY A 100 -6.94 -15.15 -7.07
N SER A 101 -6.48 -16.01 -7.97
CA SER A 101 -5.20 -16.71 -7.85
C SER A 101 -4.00 -15.75 -7.97
N GLU A 102 -4.07 -14.76 -8.87
CA GLU A 102 -3.03 -13.74 -8.99
C GLU A 102 -2.94 -12.87 -7.73
N ILE A 103 -4.07 -12.44 -7.18
CA ILE A 103 -4.09 -11.70 -5.89
C ILE A 103 -3.48 -12.54 -4.78
N SER A 104 -3.86 -13.81 -4.65
CA SER A 104 -3.28 -14.71 -3.64
C SER A 104 -1.76 -14.85 -3.80
N GLY A 105 -1.28 -15.02 -5.03
CA GLY A 105 0.15 -15.09 -5.34
C GLY A 105 0.89 -13.79 -5.01
N ILE A 106 0.28 -12.61 -5.25
CA ILE A 106 0.85 -11.30 -4.90
C ILE A 106 0.95 -11.15 -3.38
N LEU A 107 -0.12 -11.48 -2.64
CA LEU A 107 -0.13 -11.44 -1.19
C LEU A 107 0.94 -12.35 -0.59
N THR A 108 1.07 -13.57 -1.09
CA THR A 108 2.12 -14.51 -0.64
C THR A 108 3.53 -13.95 -0.88
N ARG A 109 3.78 -13.33 -2.04
CA ARG A 109 5.09 -12.74 -2.33
C ARG A 109 5.41 -11.56 -1.41
N TYR A 110 4.44 -10.68 -1.13
CA TYR A 110 4.64 -9.58 -0.19
C TYR A 110 4.84 -10.08 1.24
N ALA A 111 4.05 -11.05 1.69
CA ALA A 111 4.21 -11.66 3.01
C ALA A 111 5.61 -12.27 3.19
N ASN A 112 6.09 -13.04 2.20
CA ASN A 112 7.43 -13.64 2.21
C ASN A 112 8.56 -12.59 2.18
N ALA A 113 8.32 -11.42 1.59
CA ALA A 113 9.24 -10.29 1.62
C ALA A 113 9.16 -9.47 2.93
N GLY A 114 8.33 -9.86 3.89
CA GLY A 114 8.15 -9.16 5.17
C GLY A 114 7.42 -7.83 5.06
N VAL A 115 6.63 -7.62 4.01
CA VAL A 115 5.75 -6.44 3.88
C VAL A 115 4.53 -6.66 4.76
N GLU A 116 4.22 -5.68 5.61
CA GLU A 116 3.15 -5.80 6.61
C GLU A 116 1.94 -4.88 6.35
N ASN A 117 1.94 -4.12 5.27
CA ASN A 117 0.83 -3.21 4.96
C ASN A 117 0.53 -3.20 3.47
N ILE A 118 -0.73 -3.00 3.12
CA ILE A 118 -1.22 -2.89 1.74
C ILE A 118 -2.26 -1.77 1.66
N LEU A 119 -2.16 -0.92 0.63
CA LEU A 119 -3.24 -0.01 0.25
C LEU A 119 -4.10 -0.70 -0.82
N ALA A 120 -5.30 -1.14 -0.41
CA ALA A 120 -6.22 -1.86 -1.27
C ALA A 120 -7.11 -0.90 -2.06
N LEU A 121 -7.05 -0.97 -3.38
CA LEU A 121 -7.74 -0.07 -4.31
C LEU A 121 -8.56 -0.86 -5.33
N ARG A 122 -9.59 -0.25 -5.92
CA ARG A 122 -10.24 -0.80 -7.10
C ARG A 122 -9.29 -0.81 -8.30
N GLY A 123 -8.63 0.30 -8.52
CA GLY A 123 -7.81 0.59 -9.68
C GLY A 123 -8.60 1.18 -10.84
N ASP A 124 -7.86 1.81 -11.75
CA ASP A 124 -8.40 2.37 -12.98
C ASP A 124 -8.29 1.35 -14.12
N PRO A 125 -9.16 1.42 -15.15
CA PRO A 125 -9.05 0.63 -16.35
C PRO A 125 -7.65 0.73 -16.98
N PRO A 126 -7.18 -0.33 -17.68
CA PRO A 126 -5.98 -0.22 -18.49
C PRO A 126 -6.07 0.94 -19.48
N ARG A 127 -4.96 1.63 -19.73
CA ARG A 127 -4.94 2.80 -20.64
C ARG A 127 -5.31 2.45 -22.08
N ASP A 128 -5.03 1.23 -22.50
CA ASP A 128 -5.38 0.67 -23.81
C ASP A 128 -6.80 0.09 -23.85
N GLN A 129 -7.49 0.01 -22.71
CA GLN A 129 -8.86 -0.49 -22.58
C GLN A 129 -9.68 0.43 -21.68
N PRO A 130 -9.91 1.70 -22.06
CA PRO A 130 -10.60 2.67 -21.19
C PRO A 130 -12.06 2.27 -20.88
N GLU A 131 -12.69 1.48 -21.75
CA GLU A 131 -14.05 0.92 -21.57
C GLU A 131 -14.05 -0.45 -20.85
N HIS A 132 -13.00 -0.77 -20.08
CA HIS A 132 -12.93 -2.03 -19.36
C HIS A 132 -14.14 -2.25 -18.45
N ASP A 133 -14.79 -3.39 -18.61
CA ASP A 133 -15.96 -3.77 -17.84
C ASP A 133 -15.56 -4.41 -16.50
N HIS A 134 -15.54 -3.62 -15.46
CA HIS A 134 -15.22 -4.07 -14.09
C HIS A 134 -16.15 -5.17 -13.57
N SER A 135 -17.33 -5.38 -14.18
CA SER A 135 -18.24 -6.47 -13.75
C SER A 135 -17.62 -7.86 -13.99
N LYS A 136 -16.65 -7.95 -14.91
CA LYS A 136 -15.93 -9.18 -15.25
C LYS A 136 -14.70 -9.43 -14.38
N ASP A 137 -14.27 -8.45 -13.58
CA ASP A 137 -13.15 -8.62 -12.66
C ASP A 137 -13.54 -9.55 -11.50
N ALA A 138 -12.60 -10.36 -11.04
CA ALA A 138 -12.81 -11.22 -9.87
C ALA A 138 -13.14 -10.40 -8.60
N PHE A 139 -12.61 -9.18 -8.53
CA PHE A 139 -12.87 -8.23 -7.46
C PHE A 139 -13.33 -6.91 -8.07
N GLN A 140 -14.64 -6.67 -8.10
CA GLN A 140 -15.23 -5.47 -8.71
C GLN A 140 -14.94 -4.18 -7.93
N TYR A 141 -14.72 -4.29 -6.62
CA TYR A 141 -14.52 -3.17 -5.70
C TYR A 141 -13.41 -3.46 -4.68
N ALA A 142 -12.77 -2.40 -4.20
CA ALA A 142 -11.74 -2.51 -3.16
C ALA A 142 -12.22 -3.28 -1.92
N GLY A 143 -13.51 -3.16 -1.54
CA GLY A 143 -14.07 -3.91 -0.41
C GLY A 143 -14.01 -5.43 -0.58
N LYS A 144 -14.09 -5.96 -1.82
CA LYS A 144 -13.87 -7.40 -2.07
C LYS A 144 -12.41 -7.79 -1.92
N LEU A 145 -11.48 -6.92 -2.35
CA LEU A 145 -10.05 -7.12 -2.15
C LEU A 145 -9.70 -7.09 -0.66
N VAL A 146 -10.25 -6.15 0.11
CA VAL A 146 -10.11 -6.10 1.58
C VAL A 146 -10.55 -7.41 2.23
N LYS A 147 -11.68 -7.98 1.79
CA LYS A 147 -12.16 -9.30 2.29
C LYS A 147 -11.14 -10.40 1.99
N ALA A 148 -10.58 -10.43 0.78
CA ALA A 148 -9.57 -11.43 0.41
C ALA A 148 -8.28 -11.28 1.26
N ILE A 149 -7.81 -10.05 1.50
CA ILE A 149 -6.64 -9.81 2.37
C ILE A 149 -6.94 -10.24 3.82
N LYS A 150 -8.14 -9.94 4.34
CA LYS A 150 -8.56 -10.41 5.67
C LYS A 150 -8.62 -11.94 5.76
N GLN A 151 -9.10 -12.61 4.72
CA GLN A 151 -9.08 -14.07 4.65
C GLN A 151 -7.66 -14.63 4.65
N PHE A 152 -6.73 -14.01 3.91
CA PHE A 152 -5.32 -14.37 3.91
C PHE A 152 -4.70 -14.22 5.31
N ASN A 153 -4.98 -13.13 6.02
CA ASN A 153 -4.54 -12.92 7.40
C ASN A 153 -5.11 -13.98 8.34
N ASN A 154 -6.41 -14.25 8.26
CA ASN A 154 -7.09 -15.23 9.13
C ASN A 154 -6.63 -16.68 8.90
N ALA A 155 -6.15 -16.99 7.71
CA ALA A 155 -5.56 -18.29 7.40
C ALA A 155 -4.17 -18.51 8.03
N GLY A 156 -3.60 -17.50 8.71
CA GLY A 156 -2.27 -17.58 9.31
C GLY A 156 -1.14 -17.70 8.27
N THR A 157 -1.39 -17.30 7.04
CA THR A 157 -0.43 -17.43 5.94
C THR A 157 0.68 -16.38 6.01
N HIS A 158 0.44 -15.26 6.71
CA HIS A 158 1.41 -14.19 6.87
C HIS A 158 2.40 -14.51 8.00
N PRO A 159 3.73 -14.33 7.81
CA PRO A 159 4.72 -14.59 8.86
C PRO A 159 4.58 -13.68 10.09
N ALA A 160 4.18 -12.42 9.89
CA ALA A 160 3.93 -11.49 10.99
C ALA A 160 2.57 -11.80 11.67
N PRO A 161 2.51 -11.80 13.03
CA PRO A 161 1.31 -12.22 13.77
C PRO A 161 0.05 -11.41 13.47
N LYS A 162 0.20 -10.12 13.12
CA LYS A 162 -0.92 -9.22 12.78
C LYS A 162 -1.40 -9.36 11.33
N GLY A 163 -0.64 -10.07 10.48
CA GLY A 163 -0.89 -10.12 9.05
C GLY A 163 -0.66 -8.76 8.38
N PHE A 164 -1.36 -8.52 7.28
CA PHE A 164 -1.35 -7.23 6.60
C PHE A 164 -2.25 -6.21 7.29
N GLY A 165 -1.70 -5.03 7.60
CA GLY A 165 -2.47 -3.81 7.79
C GLY A 165 -3.07 -3.34 6.46
N ILE A 166 -4.31 -2.89 6.47
CA ILE A 166 -5.05 -2.58 5.24
C ILE A 166 -5.46 -1.12 5.25
N GLY A 167 -4.93 -0.34 4.31
CA GLY A 167 -5.43 0.98 3.95
C GLY A 167 -6.39 0.90 2.76
N VAL A 168 -7.27 1.88 2.65
CA VAL A 168 -8.18 2.07 1.51
C VAL A 168 -8.23 3.54 1.12
N ALA A 169 -8.62 3.84 -0.12
CA ALA A 169 -8.95 5.20 -0.51
C ALA A 169 -10.30 5.62 0.11
N GLY A 170 -10.39 6.87 0.53
CA GLY A 170 -11.60 7.48 1.03
C GLY A 170 -11.99 8.72 0.21
N PHE A 171 -13.28 9.00 0.18
CA PHE A 171 -13.84 10.23 -0.39
C PHE A 171 -14.61 10.95 0.71
N PRO A 172 -14.00 11.88 1.45
CA PRO A 172 -14.64 12.56 2.57
C PRO A 172 -15.95 13.29 2.18
N GLU A 173 -16.06 13.66 0.92
CA GLU A 173 -17.23 14.35 0.34
C GLU A 173 -18.23 13.36 -0.32
N GLY A 174 -18.02 12.05 -0.14
CA GLY A 174 -18.74 10.97 -0.79
C GLY A 174 -18.28 10.69 -2.22
N HIS A 175 -18.32 9.42 -2.63
CA HIS A 175 -17.86 9.00 -3.95
C HIS A 175 -18.71 9.58 -5.09
N PRO A 176 -18.08 10.14 -6.17
CA PRO A 176 -18.84 10.80 -7.26
C PRO A 176 -19.88 9.91 -7.95
N SER A 177 -19.66 8.60 -8.02
CA SER A 177 -20.58 7.64 -8.64
C SER A 177 -21.65 7.10 -7.68
N THR A 178 -21.70 7.54 -6.42
CA THR A 178 -22.70 7.10 -5.46
C THR A 178 -23.88 8.09 -5.44
N PRO A 179 -25.13 7.64 -5.69
CA PRO A 179 -26.28 8.53 -5.70
C PRO A 179 -26.55 9.21 -4.35
N ASN A 180 -26.14 8.58 -3.26
CA ASN A 180 -26.29 9.11 -1.91
C ASN A 180 -24.93 9.10 -1.20
N ARG A 181 -24.18 10.18 -1.39
CA ARG A 181 -22.80 10.33 -0.89
C ARG A 181 -22.67 10.21 0.63
N ILE A 182 -23.71 10.52 1.38
CA ILE A 182 -23.70 10.50 2.85
C ILE A 182 -23.68 9.05 3.38
N LYS A 183 -24.31 8.11 2.67
CA LYS A 183 -24.36 6.69 3.09
C LYS A 183 -23.05 5.92 2.92
N GLU A 184 -22.05 6.51 2.32
CA GLU A 184 -20.70 5.89 2.22
C GLU A 184 -19.83 6.15 3.44
N LEU A 185 -20.23 7.06 4.31
CA LEU A 185 -19.48 7.44 5.50
C LEU A 185 -19.92 6.68 6.77
N ASP A 186 -21.03 5.92 6.65
CA ASP A 186 -21.55 5.01 7.68
C ASP A 186 -21.03 3.57 7.47
#